data_dfe6e6a13d1aa26d59305cb997a5cb0d
#
_entry.id   dfe6e6a13d1aa26d59305cb997a5cb0d
#
_cell.length_a   1.000
_cell.length_b   1.000
_cell.length_c   1.000
_cell.angle_alpha   90.00
_cell.angle_beta   90.00
_cell.angle_gamma   90.00
#
_symmetry.space_group_name_H-M   'P 1'
#
loop_
_entity.id
_entity.type
_entity.pdbx_description
1 polymer ?
#
loop_
_entity_poly.entity_id
_entity_poly.type
_entity_poly.pdbx_seq_one_letter_code
_entity_poly.pdbx_strand_id
1 'polypeptide(L)'
;MSELIIREIIESDLENGFLESLDHLRQSSNLEPNSARNILKKILENENHIIHVAELNGNIVGSTTLLIEQKFIHEGGLVGHIEDVVVNKEFEGHGIGMKLVLSLLDVAKEKKCYKTILNCEDKLLPFYEKIGFKQKSTEMRFDH
;
A
#
# COMPACT_ATOMS: atom_id res chain seq x y z
N MET A 1 6.62 -24.68 -8.19
CA MET A 1 5.75 -23.54 -8.50
C MET A 1 5.81 -22.50 -7.40
N SER A 2 6.00 -21.26 -7.78
CA SER A 2 6.13 -20.17 -6.80
C SER A 2 4.77 -19.82 -6.19
N GLU A 3 4.71 -19.72 -4.89
CA GLU A 3 3.52 -19.30 -4.19
C GLU A 3 3.59 -17.81 -3.87
N LEU A 4 2.54 -17.06 -4.25
CA LEU A 4 2.40 -15.65 -3.91
C LEU A 4 1.65 -15.53 -2.58
N ILE A 5 2.26 -14.82 -1.64
CA ILE A 5 1.66 -14.58 -0.31
C ILE A 5 1.46 -13.08 -0.14
N ILE A 6 0.23 -12.67 0.18
CA ILE A 6 -0.08 -11.29 0.55
C ILE A 6 -0.27 -11.26 2.07
N ARG A 7 0.50 -10.44 2.76
CA ARG A 7 0.48 -10.37 4.21
C ARG A 7 0.97 -9.02 4.72
N GLU A 8 0.81 -8.77 6.01
CA GLU A 8 1.34 -7.58 6.64
C GLU A 8 2.87 -7.63 6.70
N ILE A 9 3.50 -6.46 6.60
CA ILE A 9 4.95 -6.30 6.64
C ILE A 9 5.53 -6.74 7.99
N ILE A 10 6.72 -7.35 7.95
CA ILE A 10 7.52 -7.67 9.14
C ILE A 10 8.92 -7.10 8.97
N GLU A 11 9.69 -7.00 10.05
CA GLU A 11 10.99 -6.35 10.03
C GLU A 11 11.96 -6.96 9.01
N SER A 12 11.99 -8.28 8.89
CA SER A 12 12.90 -8.95 7.95
C SER A 12 12.63 -8.60 6.48
N ASP A 13 11.44 -8.09 6.16
CA ASP A 13 11.11 -7.69 4.78
C ASP A 13 11.98 -6.52 4.32
N LEU A 14 12.45 -5.68 5.25
CA LEU A 14 13.34 -4.57 4.93
C LEU A 14 14.61 -5.04 4.23
N GLU A 15 15.08 -6.24 4.54
CA GLU A 15 16.30 -6.83 3.97
C GLU A 15 16.00 -7.79 2.81
N ASN A 16 14.73 -8.06 2.53
CA ASN A 16 14.30 -9.05 1.54
C ASN A 16 13.50 -8.45 0.38
N GLY A 17 13.86 -7.23 -0.04
CA GLY A 17 13.31 -6.64 -1.26
C GLY A 17 12.29 -5.53 -1.07
N PHE A 18 11.82 -5.26 0.17
CA PHE A 18 10.80 -4.24 0.39
C PHE A 18 11.26 -2.84 -0.07
N LEU A 19 12.43 -2.39 0.41
CA LEU A 19 12.94 -1.06 0.06
C LEU A 19 13.23 -0.94 -1.44
N GLU A 20 13.77 -1.99 -2.04
CA GLU A 20 14.06 -2.05 -3.46
C GLU A 20 12.78 -1.99 -4.29
N SER A 21 11.69 -2.57 -3.82
CA SER A 21 10.40 -2.47 -4.52
C SER A 21 9.88 -1.03 -4.55
N LEU A 22 10.11 -0.27 -3.49
CA LEU A 22 9.72 1.14 -3.41
C LEU A 22 10.53 2.02 -4.36
N ASP A 23 11.72 1.60 -4.79
CA ASP A 23 12.56 2.38 -5.71
C ASP A 23 11.83 2.69 -7.03
N HIS A 24 10.84 1.87 -7.39
CA HIS A 24 9.99 2.11 -8.57
C HIS A 24 9.10 3.35 -8.42
N LEU A 25 8.87 3.81 -7.20
CA LEU A 25 8.17 5.07 -6.91
C LEU A 25 9.17 6.19 -6.66
N ARG A 26 10.12 5.96 -5.75
CA ARG A 26 11.17 6.88 -5.37
C ARG A 26 12.27 6.09 -4.67
N GLN A 27 13.52 6.46 -4.88
CA GLN A 27 14.63 5.74 -4.27
C GLN A 27 14.48 5.62 -2.76
N SER A 28 14.51 4.39 -2.25
CA SER A 28 14.34 4.05 -0.83
C SER A 28 15.37 3.05 -0.35
N SER A 29 15.96 2.26 -1.27
CA SER A 29 16.94 1.23 -0.93
C SER A 29 18.27 1.80 -0.39
N ASN A 30 18.46 3.11 -0.53
CA ASN A 30 19.62 3.81 0.01
C ASN A 30 19.47 4.19 1.50
N LEU A 31 18.30 3.90 2.11
CA LEU A 31 18.13 4.13 3.54
C LEU A 31 19.11 3.28 4.35
N GLU A 32 19.73 3.90 5.36
CA GLU A 32 20.60 3.20 6.30
C GLU A 32 19.72 2.18 7.08
N PRO A 33 20.23 0.93 7.32
CA PRO A 33 19.40 -0.12 7.92
C PRO A 33 18.73 0.25 9.25
N ASN A 34 19.43 0.96 10.14
CA ASN A 34 18.84 1.40 11.41
C ASN A 34 17.75 2.43 11.20
N SER A 35 17.93 3.33 10.22
CA SER A 35 16.92 4.32 9.88
C SER A 35 15.66 3.64 9.34
N ALA A 36 15.81 2.65 8.49
CA ALA A 36 14.68 1.88 7.94
C ALA A 36 13.92 1.16 9.07
N ARG A 37 14.64 0.52 9.99
CA ARG A 37 14.02 -0.16 11.14
C ARG A 37 13.25 0.80 12.04
N ASN A 38 13.83 2.00 12.28
CA ASN A 38 13.17 3.02 13.09
C ASN A 38 11.88 3.54 12.44
N ILE A 39 11.90 3.71 11.11
CA ILE A 39 10.70 4.10 10.35
C ILE A 39 9.63 3.03 10.50
N LEU A 40 10.00 1.76 10.27
CA LEU A 40 9.05 0.65 10.37
C LEU A 40 8.46 0.56 11.78
N LYS A 41 9.29 0.73 12.81
CA LYS A 41 8.83 0.71 14.19
C LYS A 41 7.73 1.75 14.43
N LYS A 42 7.91 2.98 13.95
CA LYS A 42 6.90 4.04 14.06
C LYS A 42 5.59 3.63 13.36
N ILE A 43 5.72 3.02 12.18
CA ILE A 43 4.56 2.56 11.42
C ILE A 43 3.81 1.47 12.20
N LEU A 44 4.54 0.46 12.70
CA LEU A 44 3.93 -0.67 13.40
C LEU A 44 3.29 -0.28 14.74
N GLU A 45 3.74 0.81 15.37
CA GLU A 45 3.14 1.33 16.59
C GLU A 45 1.79 2.01 16.34
N ASN A 46 1.46 2.34 15.09
CA ASN A 46 0.20 2.98 14.71
C ASN A 46 -0.73 1.95 14.08
N GLU A 47 -1.74 1.53 14.81
CA GLU A 47 -2.73 0.53 14.32
C GLU A 47 -3.52 0.99 13.09
N ASN A 48 -3.48 2.30 12.78
CA ASN A 48 -4.16 2.87 11.63
C ASN A 48 -3.23 3.07 10.42
N HIS A 49 -2.02 2.51 10.49
CA HIS A 49 -1.05 2.55 9.41
C HIS A 49 -0.64 1.10 9.09
N ILE A 50 -1.20 0.55 8.02
CA ILE A 50 -1.06 -0.86 7.67
C ILE A 50 -0.36 -0.98 6.33
N ILE A 51 0.73 -1.76 6.27
CA ILE A 51 1.42 -2.05 5.01
C ILE A 51 1.27 -3.54 4.71
N HIS A 52 0.76 -3.85 3.52
CA HIS A 52 0.74 -5.21 3.00
C HIS A 52 1.83 -5.38 1.96
N VAL A 53 2.47 -6.51 1.99
CA VAL A 53 3.54 -6.89 1.04
C VAL A 53 3.11 -8.12 0.26
N ALA A 54 3.67 -8.23 -0.95
CA ALA A 54 3.54 -9.40 -1.78
C ALA A 54 4.88 -10.15 -1.74
N GLU A 55 4.87 -11.33 -1.17
CA GLU A 55 6.05 -12.19 -1.08
C GLU A 55 5.99 -13.27 -2.14
N LEU A 56 7.08 -13.43 -2.87
CA LEU A 56 7.24 -14.46 -3.88
C LEU A 56 8.62 -15.10 -3.71
N ASN A 57 8.66 -16.40 -3.41
CA ASN A 57 9.92 -17.12 -3.16
C ASN A 57 10.80 -16.47 -2.09
N GLY A 58 10.19 -15.97 -1.03
CA GLY A 58 10.92 -15.33 0.08
C GLY A 58 11.34 -13.89 -0.17
N ASN A 59 11.05 -13.34 -1.34
CA ASN A 59 11.37 -11.94 -1.67
C ASN A 59 10.11 -11.10 -1.80
N ILE A 60 10.20 -9.85 -1.38
CA ILE A 60 9.11 -8.89 -1.51
C ILE A 60 9.16 -8.30 -2.92
N VAL A 61 8.08 -8.47 -3.66
CA VAL A 61 7.98 -8.02 -5.05
C VAL A 61 6.98 -6.90 -5.24
N GLY A 62 6.29 -6.50 -4.19
CA GLY A 62 5.35 -5.40 -4.24
C GLY A 62 4.81 -5.08 -2.85
N SER A 63 4.16 -3.92 -2.72
CA SER A 63 3.57 -3.49 -1.45
C SER A 63 2.53 -2.40 -1.68
N THR A 64 1.74 -2.15 -0.65
CA THR A 64 0.82 -1.02 -0.61
C THR A 64 0.49 -0.68 0.85
N THR A 65 0.05 0.55 1.07
CA THR A 65 -0.23 1.09 2.40
C THR A 65 -1.69 1.48 2.52
N LEU A 66 -2.28 1.24 3.69
CA LEU A 66 -3.59 1.74 4.08
C LEU A 66 -3.42 2.62 5.31
N LEU A 67 -3.85 3.88 5.18
CA LEU A 67 -3.97 4.81 6.32
C LEU A 67 -5.45 4.94 6.66
N ILE A 68 -5.80 4.86 7.94
CA ILE A 68 -7.18 5.00 8.38
C ILE A 68 -7.32 6.30 9.15
N GLU A 69 -8.22 7.14 8.66
CA GLU A 69 -8.48 8.46 9.22
C GLU A 69 -9.78 8.48 10.01
N GLN A 70 -9.73 8.96 11.24
CA GLN A 70 -10.93 9.20 12.05
C GLN A 70 -11.58 10.51 11.63
N LYS A 71 -12.89 10.45 11.32
CA LYS A 71 -13.68 11.63 10.96
C LYS A 71 -14.66 11.96 12.08
N PHE A 72 -15.14 13.20 12.10
CA PHE A 72 -16.34 13.57 12.86
C PHE A 72 -17.59 13.33 12.03
N ILE A 73 -17.52 13.60 10.71
CA ILE A 73 -18.67 13.38 9.80
C ILE A 73 -18.97 11.88 9.72
N HIS A 74 -20.11 11.52 9.15
CA HIS A 74 -20.62 10.14 9.09
C HIS A 74 -20.65 9.47 10.47
N GLU A 75 -21.09 10.27 11.50
CA GLU A 75 -21.25 9.79 12.88
C GLU A 75 -19.93 9.23 13.46
N GLY A 76 -18.81 9.94 13.22
CA GLY A 76 -17.52 9.47 13.66
C GLY A 76 -16.98 8.35 12.79
N GLY A 77 -17.26 8.39 11.50
CA GLY A 77 -16.84 7.36 10.57
C GLY A 77 -15.34 7.33 10.31
N LEU A 78 -14.90 6.23 9.71
CA LEU A 78 -13.50 6.01 9.32
C LEU A 78 -13.38 6.03 7.80
N VAL A 79 -12.27 6.62 7.31
CA VAL A 79 -11.93 6.65 5.89
C VAL A 79 -10.59 5.97 5.68
N GLY A 80 -10.53 5.02 4.72
CA GLY A 80 -9.28 4.42 4.31
C GLY A 80 -8.64 5.21 3.18
N HIS A 81 -7.31 5.33 3.24
CA HIS A 81 -6.50 5.95 2.19
C HIS A 81 -5.48 4.92 1.72
N ILE A 82 -5.57 4.51 0.45
CA ILE A 82 -4.58 3.63 -0.17
C ILE A 82 -3.44 4.50 -0.70
N GLU A 83 -2.22 4.17 -0.32
CA GLU A 83 -1.01 4.92 -0.68
C GLU A 83 0.08 3.97 -1.18
N ASP A 84 0.97 4.49 -2.03
CA ASP A 84 2.20 3.81 -2.44
C ASP A 84 1.97 2.38 -2.95
N VAL A 85 1.11 2.22 -3.94
CA VAL A 85 0.89 0.94 -4.61
C VAL A 85 2.03 0.70 -5.58
N VAL A 86 2.81 -0.36 -5.36
CA VAL A 86 3.96 -0.66 -6.22
C VAL A 86 4.14 -2.17 -6.40
N VAL A 87 4.52 -2.56 -7.62
CA VAL A 87 4.94 -3.92 -7.96
C VAL A 87 6.20 -3.80 -8.80
N ASN A 88 7.22 -4.62 -8.52
CA ASN A 88 8.44 -4.65 -9.33
C ASN A 88 8.08 -4.90 -10.79
N LYS A 89 8.74 -4.16 -11.70
CA LYS A 89 8.45 -4.22 -13.14
C LYS A 89 8.46 -5.63 -13.72
N GLU A 90 9.42 -6.44 -13.29
CA GLU A 90 9.55 -7.82 -13.78
C GLU A 90 8.40 -8.72 -13.36
N PHE A 91 7.60 -8.31 -12.38
CA PHE A 91 6.44 -9.06 -11.89
C PHE A 91 5.10 -8.41 -12.26
N GLU A 92 5.11 -7.33 -13.02
CA GLU A 92 3.89 -6.70 -13.51
C GLU A 92 3.13 -7.63 -14.46
N GLY A 93 1.82 -7.43 -14.58
CA GLY A 93 0.98 -8.23 -15.47
C GLY A 93 0.53 -9.56 -14.90
N HIS A 94 0.81 -9.83 -13.63
CA HIS A 94 0.43 -11.09 -12.95
C HIS A 94 -0.67 -10.90 -11.91
N GLY A 95 -1.30 -9.73 -11.86
CA GLY A 95 -2.40 -9.45 -10.92
C GLY A 95 -1.97 -9.18 -9.49
N ILE A 96 -0.68 -8.99 -9.23
CA ILE A 96 -0.16 -8.77 -7.88
C ILE A 96 -0.69 -7.45 -7.29
N GLY A 97 -0.66 -6.37 -8.08
CA GLY A 97 -1.16 -5.08 -7.65
C GLY A 97 -2.63 -5.11 -7.25
N MET A 98 -3.45 -5.79 -8.04
CA MET A 98 -4.86 -5.98 -7.72
C MET A 98 -5.05 -6.74 -6.42
N LYS A 99 -4.30 -7.83 -6.23
CA LYS A 99 -4.38 -8.62 -4.99
C LYS A 99 -3.97 -7.82 -3.76
N LEU A 100 -2.94 -7.00 -3.88
CA LEU A 100 -2.50 -6.10 -2.81
C LEU A 100 -3.61 -5.11 -2.44
N VAL A 101 -4.16 -4.43 -3.42
CA VAL A 101 -5.23 -3.44 -3.17
C VAL A 101 -6.46 -4.12 -2.57
N LEU A 102 -6.88 -5.25 -3.13
CA LEU A 102 -8.04 -6.00 -2.61
C LEU A 102 -7.82 -6.43 -1.15
N SER A 103 -6.60 -6.84 -0.79
CA SER A 103 -6.30 -7.25 0.58
C SER A 103 -6.47 -6.10 1.57
N LEU A 104 -6.10 -4.88 1.19
CA LEU A 104 -6.29 -3.70 2.04
C LEU A 104 -7.75 -3.22 2.06
N LEU A 105 -8.48 -3.39 0.96
CA LEU A 105 -9.92 -3.11 0.95
C LEU A 105 -10.65 -4.04 1.94
N ASP A 106 -10.21 -5.29 2.06
CA ASP A 106 -10.76 -6.22 3.05
C ASP A 106 -10.49 -5.71 4.48
N VAL A 107 -9.26 -5.23 4.76
CA VAL A 107 -8.94 -4.64 6.06
C VAL A 107 -9.81 -3.42 6.35
N ALA A 108 -9.95 -2.52 5.38
CA ALA A 108 -10.79 -1.33 5.52
C ALA A 108 -12.24 -1.69 5.82
N LYS A 109 -12.76 -2.72 5.15
CA LYS A 109 -14.12 -3.21 5.37
C LYS A 109 -14.28 -3.78 6.78
N GLU A 110 -13.33 -4.60 7.24
CA GLU A 110 -13.35 -5.15 8.59
C GLU A 110 -13.31 -4.07 9.65
N LYS A 111 -12.53 -3.01 9.43
CA LYS A 111 -12.43 -1.87 10.34
C LYS A 111 -13.60 -0.89 10.18
N LYS A 112 -14.55 -1.19 9.31
CA LYS A 112 -15.79 -0.42 9.11
C LYS A 112 -15.56 0.98 8.54
N CYS A 113 -14.58 1.13 7.66
CA CYS A 113 -14.42 2.36 6.89
C CYS A 113 -15.67 2.54 6.01
N TYR A 114 -16.22 3.76 5.97
CA TYR A 114 -17.38 4.01 5.11
C TYR A 114 -16.98 4.24 3.65
N LYS A 115 -15.71 4.54 3.40
CA LYS A 115 -15.14 4.59 2.06
C LYS A 115 -13.62 4.40 2.13
N THR A 116 -13.04 4.03 0.99
CA THR A 116 -11.59 4.01 0.79
C THR A 116 -11.28 4.81 -0.47
N ILE A 117 -10.33 5.72 -0.39
CA ILE A 117 -9.93 6.59 -1.50
C ILE A 117 -8.47 6.40 -1.83
N LEU A 118 -8.10 6.80 -3.05
CA LEU A 118 -6.72 6.85 -3.50
C LEU A 118 -6.58 7.89 -4.60
N ASN A 119 -5.33 8.30 -4.85
CA ASN A 119 -4.98 9.13 -5.98
C ASN A 119 -4.17 8.29 -6.96
N CYS A 120 -4.35 8.53 -8.25
CA CYS A 120 -3.58 7.85 -9.28
C CYS A 120 -3.46 8.72 -10.53
N GLU A 121 -2.48 8.38 -11.37
CA GLU A 121 -2.36 9.00 -12.69
C GLU A 121 -3.52 8.52 -13.59
N ASP A 122 -3.90 9.34 -14.55
CA ASP A 122 -5.01 9.05 -15.46
C ASP A 122 -4.85 7.69 -16.16
N LYS A 123 -3.64 7.32 -16.52
CA LYS A 123 -3.39 6.04 -17.21
C LYS A 123 -3.72 4.82 -16.34
N LEU A 124 -3.81 4.99 -15.02
CA LEU A 124 -4.13 3.92 -14.07
C LEU A 124 -5.61 3.85 -13.72
N LEU A 125 -6.43 4.81 -14.18
CA LEU A 125 -7.86 4.78 -13.92
C LEU A 125 -8.52 3.45 -14.28
N PRO A 126 -8.26 2.86 -15.48
CA PRO A 126 -8.87 1.58 -15.83
C PRO A 126 -8.51 0.45 -14.86
N PHE A 127 -7.27 0.45 -14.34
CA PHE A 127 -6.81 -0.54 -13.37
C PHE A 127 -7.65 -0.47 -12.09
N TYR A 128 -7.83 0.73 -11.53
CA TYR A 128 -8.59 0.92 -10.30
C TYR A 128 -10.09 0.77 -10.51
N GLU A 129 -10.63 1.20 -11.65
CA GLU A 129 -12.04 1.01 -11.99
C GLU A 129 -12.41 -0.48 -12.05
N LYS A 130 -11.49 -1.30 -12.56
CA LYS A 130 -11.67 -2.75 -12.61
C LYS A 130 -11.79 -3.37 -11.22
N ILE A 131 -11.12 -2.79 -10.22
CA ILE A 131 -11.23 -3.23 -8.82
C ILE A 131 -12.56 -2.80 -8.20
N GLY A 132 -13.15 -1.71 -8.69
CA GLY A 132 -14.43 -1.19 -8.20
C GLY A 132 -14.37 0.27 -7.77
N PHE A 133 -13.23 0.93 -7.94
CA PHE A 133 -13.11 2.36 -7.65
C PHE A 133 -13.81 3.18 -8.73
N LYS A 134 -14.26 4.37 -8.35
CA LYS A 134 -14.85 5.34 -9.27
C LYS A 134 -14.13 6.67 -9.12
N GLN A 135 -13.85 7.33 -10.23
CA GLN A 135 -13.25 8.65 -10.20
C GLN A 135 -14.22 9.66 -9.58
N LYS A 136 -13.79 10.40 -8.57
CA LYS A 136 -14.65 11.33 -7.82
C LYS A 136 -14.15 12.77 -7.78
N SER A 137 -12.83 12.97 -7.60
CA SER A 137 -12.28 14.30 -7.38
C SER A 137 -10.90 14.42 -7.99
N THR A 138 -10.31 15.61 -7.89
CA THR A 138 -9.00 15.91 -8.47
C THR A 138 -8.00 16.13 -7.37
N GLU A 139 -6.82 15.49 -7.49
CA GLU A 139 -5.71 15.73 -6.59
C GLU A 139 -5.14 17.14 -6.82
N MET A 140 -4.81 17.83 -5.73
CA MET A 140 -4.05 19.07 -5.75
C MET A 140 -2.86 18.90 -4.83
N ARG A 141 -1.71 19.44 -5.23
CA ARG A 141 -0.45 19.24 -4.51
C ARG A 141 0.24 20.58 -4.26
N PHE A 142 0.75 20.75 -3.06
CA PHE A 142 1.59 21.88 -2.68
C PHE A 142 2.91 21.32 -2.12
N ASP A 143 4.03 21.66 -2.74
CA ASP A 143 5.37 21.24 -2.30
C ASP A 143 5.92 22.28 -1.31
N HIS A 144 6.41 21.78 -0.19
CA HIS A 144 7.01 22.64 0.86
C HIS A 144 8.48 22.88 0.64
#